data_7a7c3090142a51806222eea9e62602a9
#
_entry.id   7a7c3090142a51806222eea9e62602a9
#
_cell.length_a   1.000
_cell.length_b   1.000
_cell.length_c   1.000
_cell.angle_alpha   90.00
_cell.angle_beta   90.00
_cell.angle_gamma   90.00
#
_symmetry.space_group_name_H-M   'P 1'
#
loop_
_entity.id
_entity.type
_entity.pdbx_description
1 polymer ?
#
loop_
_entity_poly.entity_id
_entity_poly.type
_entity_poly.pdbx_seq_one_letter_code
_entity_poly.pdbx_strand_id
1 'polypeptide(L)'
;VLVDACGWAALMDSGLNIDAAMRDVIGTPELMLLEGVLGELVELSTKKRGLLLPLLESRSKMIENPSGMSHTDDMLLQLSIEKGWPVLTVDIRLKERLVMSGCSYIEVVSGRMLRLIGP
;
A
#
# COMPACT_ATOMS: atom_id res chain seq x y z
N VAL A 1 7.78 -1.19 1.95
CA VAL A 1 6.50 -1.39 1.27
C VAL A 1 5.74 -0.07 1.19
N LEU A 2 5.41 0.35 -0.02
CA LEU A 2 4.54 1.50 -0.24
C LEU A 2 3.10 1.08 0.02
N VAL A 3 2.31 1.96 0.65
CA VAL A 3 0.91 1.69 0.98
C VAL A 3 0.00 2.47 0.06
N ASP A 4 -0.89 1.77 -0.66
CA ASP A 4 -1.98 2.40 -1.39
C ASP A 4 -3.25 2.38 -0.53
N ALA A 5 -4.12 3.37 -0.70
CA ALA A 5 -5.33 3.51 0.12
C ALA A 5 -6.23 2.27 0.06
N CYS A 6 -6.50 1.76 -1.16
CA CYS A 6 -7.34 0.57 -1.32
C CYS A 6 -6.68 -0.69 -0.75
N GLY A 7 -5.35 -0.78 -0.82
CA GLY A 7 -4.62 -1.90 -0.24
C GLY A 7 -4.72 -1.91 1.28
N TRP A 8 -4.54 -0.76 1.90
CA TRP A 8 -4.69 -0.64 3.36
C TRP A 8 -6.14 -0.96 3.80
N ALA A 9 -7.13 -0.41 3.09
CA ALA A 9 -8.53 -0.66 3.39
C ALA A 9 -8.86 -2.15 3.29
N ALA A 10 -8.37 -2.83 2.26
CA ALA A 10 -8.57 -4.27 2.09
C ALA A 10 -7.90 -5.07 3.22
N LEU A 11 -6.71 -4.67 3.64
CA LEU A 11 -6.00 -5.31 4.74
C LEU A 11 -6.78 -5.18 6.06
N MET A 12 -7.32 -3.99 6.33
CA MET A 12 -8.13 -3.77 7.53
C MET A 12 -9.44 -4.59 7.47
N ASP A 13 -10.10 -4.64 6.32
CA ASP A 13 -11.33 -5.42 6.15
C ASP A 13 -11.09 -6.92 6.32
N SER A 14 -9.89 -7.39 6.01
CA SER A 14 -9.55 -8.81 6.13
C SER A 14 -9.44 -9.28 7.57
N GLY A 15 -9.20 -8.38 8.52
CA GLY A 15 -8.95 -8.72 9.91
C GLY A 15 -7.62 -9.44 10.14
N LEU A 16 -6.73 -9.47 9.16
CA LEU A 16 -5.41 -10.08 9.30
C LEU A 16 -4.55 -9.30 10.31
N ASN A 17 -3.71 -10.02 11.04
CA ASN A 17 -2.66 -9.40 11.84
C ASN A 17 -1.59 -8.90 10.89
N ILE A 18 -1.35 -7.59 10.87
CA ILE A 18 -0.43 -6.95 9.94
C ILE A 18 0.98 -7.53 10.05
N ASP A 19 1.50 -7.61 11.26
CA ASP A 19 2.88 -8.04 11.47
C ASP A 19 3.10 -9.48 11.02
N ALA A 20 2.19 -10.37 11.39
CA ALA A 20 2.27 -11.77 11.02
C ALA A 20 2.09 -11.97 9.50
N ALA A 21 1.08 -11.32 8.91
CA ALA A 21 0.79 -11.44 7.48
C ALA A 21 1.94 -10.92 6.62
N MET A 22 2.50 -9.77 6.99
CA MET A 22 3.64 -9.19 6.26
C MET A 22 4.92 -10.02 6.42
N ARG A 23 5.13 -10.57 7.62
CA ARG A 23 6.31 -11.40 7.88
C ARG A 23 6.36 -12.62 6.97
N ASP A 24 5.21 -13.21 6.68
CA ASP A 24 5.13 -14.40 5.82
C ASP A 24 5.50 -14.12 4.36
N VAL A 25 5.33 -12.89 3.88
CA VAL A 25 5.58 -12.55 2.47
C VAL A 25 6.84 -11.74 2.25
N ILE A 26 7.27 -10.92 3.22
CA ILE A 26 8.37 -9.98 3.00
C ILE A 26 9.31 -9.83 4.19
N GLY A 27 9.09 -10.57 5.27
CA GLY A 27 9.89 -10.47 6.49
C GLY A 27 9.43 -9.32 7.38
N THR A 28 10.34 -8.44 7.78
CA THR A 28 10.02 -7.30 8.66
C THR A 28 9.93 -6.03 7.81
N PRO A 29 8.76 -5.68 7.28
CA PRO A 29 8.64 -4.55 6.37
C PRO A 29 8.59 -3.23 7.12
N GLU A 30 9.14 -2.20 6.48
CA GLU A 30 8.87 -0.81 6.84
C GLU A 30 7.79 -0.30 5.89
N LEU A 31 6.70 0.21 6.44
CA LEU A 31 5.61 0.77 5.63
C LEU A 31 5.93 2.21 5.28
N MET A 32 5.83 2.55 4.00
CA MET A 32 6.04 3.89 3.49
C MET A 32 4.71 4.50 3.10
N LEU A 33 4.34 5.60 3.74
CA LEU A 33 3.05 6.25 3.55
C LEU A 33 3.22 7.61 2.90
N LEU A 34 2.77 7.74 1.66
CA LEU A 34 2.71 9.03 0.96
C LEU A 34 1.68 9.95 1.59
N GLU A 35 1.98 11.23 1.65
CA GLU A 35 1.03 12.25 2.12
C GLU A 35 -0.28 12.20 1.34
N GLY A 36 -0.22 12.05 0.01
CA GLY A 36 -1.40 11.95 -0.83
C GLY A 36 -2.26 10.74 -0.53
N VAL A 37 -1.64 9.60 -0.20
CA VAL A 37 -2.35 8.38 0.20
C VAL A 37 -3.03 8.59 1.55
N LEU A 38 -2.35 9.19 2.51
CA LEU A 38 -2.97 9.50 3.80
C LEU A 38 -4.18 10.43 3.62
N GLY A 39 -4.08 11.42 2.75
CA GLY A 39 -5.20 12.31 2.42
C GLY A 39 -6.40 11.56 1.87
N GLU A 40 -6.18 10.60 0.97
CA GLU A 40 -7.24 9.74 0.44
C GLU A 40 -7.88 8.89 1.54
N LEU A 41 -7.07 8.35 2.45
CA LEU A 41 -7.56 7.53 3.56
C LEU A 41 -8.35 8.36 4.58
N VAL A 42 -7.92 9.57 4.88
CA VAL A 42 -8.64 10.48 5.76
C VAL A 42 -10.02 10.79 5.17
N GLU A 43 -10.09 11.07 3.88
CA GLU A 43 -11.35 11.29 3.20
C GLU A 43 -12.23 10.04 3.21
N LEU A 44 -11.66 8.88 2.92
CA LEU A 44 -12.38 7.61 2.97
C LEU A 44 -12.91 7.32 4.37
N SER A 45 -12.21 7.70 5.42
CA SER A 45 -12.61 7.46 6.82
C SER A 45 -13.89 8.19 7.21
N THR A 46 -14.30 9.22 6.45
CA THR A 46 -15.58 9.89 6.66
C THR A 46 -16.77 9.02 6.25
N LYS A 47 -16.53 8.01 5.41
CA LYS A 47 -17.57 7.12 4.85
C LYS A 47 -17.43 5.69 5.31
N LYS A 48 -16.23 5.27 5.72
CA LYS A 48 -15.91 3.89 6.07
C LYS A 48 -15.26 3.83 7.44
N ARG A 49 -15.76 2.94 8.28
CA ARG A 49 -15.21 2.69 9.61
C ARG A 49 -14.17 1.57 9.56
N GLY A 50 -13.33 1.52 10.59
CA GLY A 50 -12.39 0.41 10.76
C GLY A 50 -11.09 0.54 9.98
N LEU A 51 -10.77 1.72 9.43
CA LEU A 51 -9.52 1.93 8.72
C LEU A 51 -8.31 2.01 9.66
N LEU A 52 -8.53 2.27 10.94
CA LEU A 52 -7.47 2.29 11.96
C LEU A 52 -6.27 3.16 11.55
N LEU A 53 -6.54 4.40 11.12
CA LEU A 53 -5.49 5.30 10.65
C LEU A 53 -4.38 5.56 11.69
N PRO A 54 -4.68 5.70 13.00
CA PRO A 54 -3.62 5.81 13.99
C PRO A 54 -2.67 4.61 14.00
N LEU A 55 -3.17 3.42 13.73
CA LEU A 55 -2.33 2.21 13.62
C LEU A 55 -1.42 2.32 12.40
N LEU A 56 -1.96 2.70 11.25
CA LEU A 56 -1.16 2.91 10.04
C LEU A 56 -0.06 3.94 10.27
N GLU A 57 -0.41 5.08 10.84
CA GLU A 57 0.56 6.16 11.10
C GLU A 57 1.66 5.71 12.06
N SER A 58 1.30 4.93 13.09
CA SER A 58 2.29 4.42 14.05
C SER A 58 3.23 3.38 13.45
N ARG A 59 2.80 2.68 12.39
CA ARG A 59 3.57 1.60 11.74
C ARG A 59 4.28 2.03 10.48
N SER A 60 4.12 3.28 10.06
CA SER A 60 4.66 3.74 8.78
C SER A 60 5.57 4.95 8.96
N LYS A 61 6.41 5.14 7.96
CA LYS A 61 7.21 6.34 7.80
C LYS A 61 6.52 7.20 6.74
N MET A 62 6.21 8.44 7.09
CA MET A 62 5.64 9.40 6.16
C MET A 62 6.68 9.83 5.14
N ILE A 63 6.29 9.88 3.88
CA ILE A 63 7.12 10.42 2.81
C ILE A 63 6.35 11.49 2.04
N GLU A 64 7.09 12.49 1.59
CA GLU A 64 6.51 13.59 0.81
C GLU A 64 6.11 13.11 -0.58
N ASN A 65 5.10 13.73 -1.16
CA ASN A 65 4.73 13.48 -2.54
C ASN A 65 5.87 13.91 -3.47
N PRO A 66 6.22 13.09 -4.48
CA PRO A 66 7.17 13.52 -5.50
C PRO A 66 6.70 14.79 -6.18
N SER A 67 7.63 15.72 -6.42
CA SER A 67 7.31 16.99 -7.07
C SER A 67 6.91 16.77 -8.53
N GLY A 68 6.00 17.61 -9.01
CA GLY A 68 5.54 17.57 -10.40
C GLY A 68 4.52 16.49 -10.71
N MET A 69 4.07 15.74 -9.71
CA MET A 69 3.06 14.68 -9.88
C MET A 69 1.80 15.03 -9.12
N SER A 70 0.64 14.74 -9.70
CA SER A 70 -0.65 15.07 -9.11
C SER A 70 -1.51 13.86 -8.74
N HIS A 71 -1.21 12.68 -9.28
CA HIS A 71 -1.97 11.46 -9.01
C HIS A 71 -1.16 10.48 -8.18
N THR A 72 -1.77 9.96 -7.11
CA THR A 72 -1.09 9.04 -6.19
C THR A 72 -0.63 7.76 -6.87
N ASP A 73 -1.38 7.23 -7.82
CA ASP A 73 -0.99 6.03 -8.57
C ASP A 73 0.34 6.24 -9.31
N ASP A 74 0.51 7.40 -9.93
CA ASP A 74 1.74 7.74 -10.64
C ASP A 74 2.91 7.88 -9.66
N MET A 75 2.66 8.48 -8.50
CA MET A 75 3.66 8.62 -7.44
C MET A 75 4.11 7.27 -6.90
N LEU A 76 3.17 6.37 -6.63
CA LEU A 76 3.46 5.02 -6.14
C LEU A 76 4.28 4.23 -7.16
N LEU A 77 3.88 4.29 -8.43
CA LEU A 77 4.61 3.63 -9.50
C LEU A 77 6.05 4.17 -9.61
N GLN A 78 6.20 5.48 -9.64
CA GLN A 78 7.52 6.10 -9.75
C GLN A 78 8.44 5.74 -8.60
N LEU A 79 7.93 5.79 -7.38
CA LEU A 79 8.71 5.42 -6.20
C LEU A 79 9.06 3.92 -6.18
N SER A 80 8.16 3.07 -6.62
CA SER A 80 8.43 1.64 -6.74
C SER A 80 9.55 1.38 -7.75
N ILE A 81 9.54 2.07 -8.88
CA ILE A 81 10.61 1.97 -9.88
C ILE A 81 11.94 2.43 -9.30
N GLU A 82 11.97 3.59 -8.65
CA GLU A 82 13.20 4.18 -8.13
C GLU A 82 13.78 3.44 -6.94
N LYS A 83 12.94 3.02 -6.01
CA LYS A 83 13.38 2.45 -4.73
C LYS A 83 13.33 0.92 -4.69
N GLY A 84 12.64 0.28 -5.62
CA GLY A 84 12.46 -1.16 -5.59
C GLY A 84 11.47 -1.62 -4.53
N TRP A 85 10.66 -0.72 -3.97
CA TRP A 85 9.68 -1.08 -2.94
C TRP A 85 8.42 -1.67 -3.55
N PRO A 86 7.93 -2.82 -3.08
CA PRO A 86 6.62 -3.31 -3.50
C PRO A 86 5.50 -2.40 -2.99
N VAL A 87 4.36 -2.43 -3.68
CA VAL A 87 3.19 -1.62 -3.34
C VAL A 87 2.08 -2.51 -2.82
N LEU A 88 1.57 -2.22 -1.63
CA LEU A 88 0.37 -2.86 -1.10
C LEU A 88 -0.85 -2.24 -1.77
N THR A 89 -1.49 -2.96 -2.67
CA THR A 89 -2.63 -2.46 -3.44
C THR A 89 -3.54 -3.59 -3.88
N VAL A 90 -4.82 -3.28 -4.11
CA VAL A 90 -5.78 -4.19 -4.74
C VAL A 90 -6.34 -3.60 -6.04
N ASP A 91 -5.83 -2.45 -6.47
CA ASP A 91 -6.22 -1.81 -7.72
C ASP A 91 -5.61 -2.55 -8.91
N ILE A 92 -6.46 -3.11 -9.76
CA ILE A 92 -6.04 -3.93 -10.90
C ILE A 92 -5.19 -3.12 -11.89
N ARG A 93 -5.56 -1.88 -12.14
CA ARG A 93 -4.82 -1.03 -13.09
C ARG A 93 -3.41 -0.70 -12.59
N LEU A 94 -3.29 -0.39 -11.31
CA LEU A 94 -1.98 -0.13 -10.70
C LEU A 94 -1.14 -1.41 -10.68
N LYS A 95 -1.72 -2.56 -10.37
CA LYS A 95 -1.03 -3.85 -10.42
C LYS A 95 -0.43 -4.11 -11.80
N GLU A 96 -1.21 -3.90 -12.86
CA GLU A 96 -0.74 -4.09 -14.24
C GLU A 96 0.44 -3.17 -14.56
N ARG A 97 0.33 -1.89 -14.19
CA ARG A 97 1.38 -0.91 -14.42
C ARG A 97 2.68 -1.27 -13.70
N LEU A 98 2.55 -1.74 -12.45
CA LEU A 98 3.70 -2.17 -11.65
C LEU A 98 4.43 -3.34 -12.30
N VAL A 99 3.69 -4.39 -12.66
CA VAL A 99 4.28 -5.59 -13.29
C VAL A 99 4.95 -5.23 -14.62
N MET A 100 4.31 -4.43 -15.46
CA MET A 100 4.87 -4.01 -16.73
C MET A 100 6.13 -3.15 -16.58
N SER A 101 6.30 -2.52 -15.44
CA SER A 101 7.48 -1.71 -15.13
C SER A 101 8.56 -2.50 -14.37
N GLY A 102 8.39 -3.81 -14.23
CA GLY A 102 9.34 -4.66 -13.50
C GLY A 102 9.24 -4.54 -11.98
N CYS A 103 8.13 -3.99 -11.48
CA CYS A 103 7.90 -3.80 -10.05
C CYS A 103 7.03 -4.91 -9.46
N SER A 104 6.98 -4.97 -8.14
CA SER A 104 6.18 -5.95 -7.40
C SER A 104 5.05 -5.28 -6.64
N TYR A 105 4.02 -6.05 -6.32
CA TYR A 105 2.95 -5.59 -5.45
C TYR A 105 2.57 -6.67 -4.44
N ILE A 106 1.92 -6.25 -3.36
CA ILE A 106 1.37 -7.14 -2.34
C ILE A 106 -0.14 -6.98 -2.36
N GLU A 107 -0.87 -8.09 -2.38
CA GLU A 107 -2.33 -8.08 -2.41
C GLU A 107 -2.92 -8.93 -1.30
N VAL A 108 -4.15 -8.61 -0.91
CA VAL A 108 -4.95 -9.41 0.01
C VAL A 108 -5.68 -10.47 -0.81
N VAL A 109 -5.45 -11.74 -0.49
CA VAL A 109 -6.04 -12.87 -1.22
C VAL A 109 -7.16 -13.48 -0.39
N SER A 110 -8.38 -13.43 -0.92
CA SER A 110 -9.57 -14.04 -0.31
C SER A 110 -9.77 -13.66 1.17
N GLY A 111 -9.28 -12.49 1.57
CA GLY A 111 -9.38 -12.00 2.94
C GLY A 111 -8.62 -12.82 3.98
N ARG A 112 -7.71 -13.69 3.58
CA ARG A 112 -7.04 -14.65 4.48
C ARG A 112 -5.53 -14.51 4.55
N MET A 113 -4.90 -14.00 3.52
CA MET A 113 -3.44 -13.92 3.47
C MET A 113 -3.00 -12.82 2.51
N LEU A 114 -1.75 -12.42 2.66
CA LEU A 114 -1.09 -11.53 1.71
C LEU A 114 -0.30 -12.37 0.71
N ARG A 115 -0.16 -11.85 -0.50
CA ARG A 115 0.63 -12.48 -1.55
C ARG A 115 1.48 -11.44 -2.25
N LEU A 116 2.77 -11.74 -2.39
CA LEU A 116 3.71 -10.90 -3.15
C LEU A 116 3.75 -11.38 -4.59
N ILE A 117 3.50 -10.49 -5.53
CA ILE A 117 3.49 -10.76 -6.97
C ILE A 117 4.54 -9.86 -7.63
N GLY A 118 5.27 -10.43 -8.59
CA GLY A 118 6.23 -9.73 -9.41
C GLY A 118 7.62 -10.34 -9.35
N PRO A 119 8.58 -9.71 -10.04
CA PRO A 119 9.94 -10.22 -10.07
C PRO A 119 10.66 -10.15 -8.74
#